data_ca043d7914815eec9f6dc7124d53fe79
#
_entry.id   ca043d7914815eec9f6dc7124d53fe79
#
_cell.length_a   1.000
_cell.length_b   1.000
_cell.length_c   1.000
_cell.angle_alpha   90.00
_cell.angle_beta   90.00
_cell.angle_gamma   90.00
#
_symmetry.space_group_name_H-M   'P 1'
#
loop_
_entity.id
_entity.type
_entity.pdbx_description
1 polymer ?
#
loop_
_entity_poly.entity_id
_entity_poly.type
_entity_poly.pdbx_seq_one_letter_code
_entity_poly.pdbx_strand_id
1 'polypeptide(L)'
;MIVAHLGLGRVERKKQVMNLLDIIGEKELLCPTILLGDMNEWIPRARTLSCLRASFNTSPSLRTFPSRLPVLPLDRIFVWPEDAFVHSLVHRSSLARIASDHLPIKGSVSLR
;
A
#
# COMPACT_ATOMS: atom_id res chain seq x y z
N MET A 1 4.30 11.82 3.59
CA MET A 1 4.41 10.35 3.39
C MET A 1 3.99 9.65 4.66
N ILE A 2 3.18 8.62 4.54
CA ILE A 2 2.71 7.79 5.66
C ILE A 2 3.15 6.34 5.38
N VAL A 3 3.77 5.71 6.35
CA VAL A 3 4.16 4.29 6.29
C VAL A 3 3.31 3.53 7.29
N ALA A 4 2.71 2.43 6.85
CA ALA A 4 1.84 1.63 7.68
C ALA A 4 2.15 0.13 7.56
N HIS A 5 1.96 -0.59 8.65
CA HIS A 5 1.99 -2.04 8.70
C HIS A 5 0.75 -2.50 9.45
N LEU A 6 -0.26 -2.94 8.71
CA LEU A 6 -1.54 -3.31 9.30
C LEU A 6 -1.46 -4.67 10.00
N GLY A 7 -2.31 -4.86 11.00
CA GLY A 7 -2.36 -6.09 11.77
C GLY A 7 -2.91 -7.28 10.98
N LEU A 8 -2.65 -8.47 11.48
CA LEU A 8 -3.11 -9.72 10.89
C LEU A 8 -4.61 -9.96 11.09
N GLY A 9 -5.19 -9.41 12.17
CA GLY A 9 -6.60 -9.55 12.47
C GLY A 9 -7.49 -8.66 11.58
N ARG A 10 -8.60 -9.22 11.10
CA ARG A 10 -9.53 -8.49 10.23
C ARG A 10 -10.15 -7.27 10.92
N VAL A 11 -10.56 -7.42 12.18
CA VAL A 11 -11.14 -6.32 12.97
C VAL A 11 -10.10 -5.25 13.27
N GLU A 12 -8.89 -5.67 13.59
CA GLU A 12 -7.76 -4.78 13.83
C GLU A 12 -7.44 -3.94 12.60
N ARG A 13 -7.32 -4.57 11.42
CA ARG A 13 -7.08 -3.86 10.16
C ARG A 13 -8.16 -2.83 9.87
N LYS A 14 -9.43 -3.18 10.08
CA LYS A 14 -10.54 -2.26 9.86
C LYS A 14 -10.40 -1.01 10.72
N LYS A 15 -10.11 -1.17 12.01
CA LYS A 15 -9.88 -0.04 12.92
C LYS A 15 -8.68 0.82 12.49
N GLN A 16 -7.60 0.17 12.11
CA GLN A 16 -6.39 0.86 11.68
C GLN A 16 -6.61 1.67 10.40
N VAL A 17 -7.33 1.11 9.42
CA VAL A 17 -7.68 1.83 8.18
C VAL A 17 -8.60 3.02 8.47
N MET A 18 -9.59 2.86 9.33
CA MET A 18 -10.45 3.97 9.71
C MET A 18 -9.68 5.10 10.40
N ASN A 19 -8.75 4.77 11.28
CA ASN A 19 -7.87 5.74 11.92
C ASN A 19 -6.97 6.47 10.91
N LEU A 20 -6.42 5.75 9.94
CA LEU A 20 -5.63 6.35 8.87
C LEU A 20 -6.45 7.33 8.04
N LEU A 21 -7.66 6.95 7.67
CA LEU A 21 -8.57 7.80 6.88
C LEU A 21 -8.98 9.05 7.66
N ASP A 22 -9.21 8.94 8.96
CA ASP A 22 -9.51 10.09 9.83
C ASP A 22 -8.33 11.06 9.87
N ILE A 23 -7.12 10.57 10.06
CA ILE A 23 -5.89 11.39 10.06
C ILE A 23 -5.70 12.10 8.71
N ILE A 24 -5.93 11.40 7.62
CA ILE A 24 -5.80 11.95 6.26
C ILE A 24 -6.89 12.99 6.00
N GLY A 25 -8.13 12.73 6.44
CA GLY A 25 -9.26 13.64 6.26
C GLY A 25 -9.18 14.92 7.08
N GLU A 26 -8.59 14.89 8.27
CA GLU A 26 -8.38 16.05 9.12
C GLU A 26 -7.37 17.05 8.55
N LYS A 27 -6.41 16.54 7.77
CA LYS A 27 -5.48 17.36 7.01
C LYS A 27 -6.07 17.52 5.62
N GLU A 28 -6.68 18.66 5.35
CA GLU A 28 -7.03 18.99 3.97
C GLU A 28 -5.83 18.63 3.09
N LEU A 29 -6.05 17.74 2.12
CA LEU A 29 -4.98 17.25 1.24
C LEU A 29 -4.52 18.37 0.31
N LEU A 30 -3.78 19.33 0.87
CA LEU A 30 -3.22 20.47 0.14
C LEU A 30 -1.90 20.10 -0.57
N CYS A 31 -1.34 18.95 -0.25
CA CYS A 31 -0.08 18.47 -0.83
C CYS A 31 -0.16 16.99 -1.18
N PRO A 32 0.65 16.52 -2.13
CA PRO A 32 0.70 15.11 -2.48
C PRO A 32 0.93 14.24 -1.27
N THR A 33 0.09 13.21 -1.14
CA THR A 33 0.13 12.26 -0.03
C THR A 33 0.44 10.87 -0.55
N ILE A 34 1.41 10.22 0.06
CA ILE A 34 1.80 8.85 -0.23
C ILE A 34 1.55 8.02 1.02
N LEU A 35 0.73 6.97 0.88
CA LEU A 35 0.54 5.94 1.88
C LEU A 35 1.13 4.63 1.33
N LEU A 36 2.07 4.04 2.06
CA LEU A 36 2.69 2.81 1.64
C LEU A 36 2.94 1.86 2.82
N GLY A 37 3.08 0.59 2.50
CA GLY A 37 3.43 -0.44 3.47
C GLY A 37 2.70 -1.75 3.25
N ASP A 38 2.85 -2.64 4.24
CA ASP A 38 2.18 -3.93 4.28
C ASP A 38 0.77 -3.76 4.83
N MET A 39 -0.22 -3.95 3.97
CA MET A 39 -1.64 -3.83 4.36
C MET A 39 -2.21 -5.13 4.93
N ASN A 40 -1.45 -6.23 4.88
CA ASN A 40 -1.85 -7.55 5.37
C ASN A 40 -3.23 -8.02 4.90
N GLU A 41 -3.69 -7.54 3.76
CA GLU A 41 -5.00 -7.88 3.24
C GLU A 41 -4.89 -8.89 2.11
N TRP A 42 -5.38 -10.10 2.38
CA TRP A 42 -5.29 -11.24 1.48
C TRP A 42 -6.42 -11.28 0.46
N ILE A 43 -7.53 -10.59 0.76
CA ILE A 43 -8.73 -10.58 -0.09
C ILE A 43 -8.71 -9.32 -0.96
N PRO A 44 -8.60 -9.43 -2.30
CA PRO A 44 -8.49 -8.26 -3.18
C PRO A 44 -9.66 -7.29 -3.10
N ARG A 45 -10.86 -7.80 -2.81
CA ARG A 45 -12.09 -7.00 -2.70
C ARG A 45 -12.47 -6.68 -1.26
N ALA A 46 -11.57 -6.83 -0.31
CA ALA A 46 -11.83 -6.51 1.08
C ALA A 46 -12.22 -5.03 1.26
N ARG A 47 -13.10 -4.79 2.20
CA ARG A 47 -13.61 -3.44 2.49
C ARG A 47 -12.51 -2.46 2.88
N THR A 48 -11.49 -2.92 3.59
CA THR A 48 -10.32 -2.12 3.97
C THR A 48 -9.62 -1.53 2.75
N LEU A 49 -9.37 -2.34 1.73
CA LEU A 49 -8.76 -1.87 0.48
C LEU A 49 -9.71 -0.98 -0.31
N SER A 50 -11.00 -1.30 -0.33
CA SER A 50 -12.00 -0.47 -1.01
C SER A 50 -12.08 0.93 -0.40
N CYS A 51 -12.03 1.04 0.92
CA CYS A 51 -12.01 2.34 1.61
C CYS A 51 -10.75 3.14 1.26
N LEU A 52 -9.58 2.50 1.23
CA LEU A 52 -8.34 3.16 0.85
C LEU A 52 -8.36 3.61 -0.62
N ARG A 53 -8.84 2.78 -1.53
CA ARG A 53 -8.97 3.12 -2.96
C ARG A 53 -9.93 4.28 -3.19
N ALA A 54 -11.00 4.38 -2.42
CA ALA A 54 -11.94 5.49 -2.51
C ALA A 54 -11.27 6.83 -2.19
N SER A 55 -10.31 6.85 -1.27
CA SER A 55 -9.57 8.06 -0.89
C SER A 55 -8.39 8.37 -1.83
N PHE A 56 -7.75 7.36 -2.39
CA PHE A 56 -6.54 7.51 -3.21
C PHE A 56 -6.75 7.23 -4.70
N ASN A 57 -7.91 6.73 -5.07
CA ASN A 57 -8.32 6.37 -6.44
C ASN A 57 -7.50 5.27 -7.11
N THR A 58 -6.23 5.11 -6.77
CA THR A 58 -5.38 4.12 -7.41
C THR A 58 -4.50 3.39 -6.39
N SER A 59 -4.28 2.13 -6.65
CA SER A 59 -3.30 1.29 -5.97
C SER A 59 -2.91 0.15 -6.90
N PRO A 60 -1.68 0.14 -7.41
CA PRO A 60 -1.24 -0.98 -8.22
C PRO A 60 -1.21 -2.27 -7.41
N SER A 61 -1.55 -3.38 -8.06
CA SER A 61 -1.50 -4.70 -7.47
C SER A 61 -0.13 -5.33 -7.75
N LEU A 62 0.75 -5.25 -6.76
CA LEU A 62 2.12 -5.75 -6.84
C LEU A 62 2.25 -7.01 -5.97
N ARG A 63 2.52 -8.15 -6.60
CA ARG A 63 2.66 -9.43 -5.89
C ARG A 63 4.02 -9.49 -5.20
N THR A 64 4.01 -9.50 -3.87
CA THR A 64 5.23 -9.41 -3.05
C THR A 64 5.42 -10.55 -2.07
N PHE A 65 4.38 -11.30 -1.77
CA PHE A 65 4.40 -12.33 -0.73
C PHE A 65 3.86 -13.69 -1.22
N PRO A 66 4.45 -14.79 -0.82
CA PRO A 66 5.78 -14.89 -0.22
C PRO A 66 6.90 -14.60 -1.25
N SER A 67 8.05 -14.15 -0.78
CA SER A 67 9.13 -13.67 -1.66
C SER A 67 9.63 -14.70 -2.67
N ARG A 68 9.59 -15.98 -2.31
CA ARG A 68 10.05 -17.09 -3.17
C ARG A 68 9.03 -17.49 -4.23
N LEU A 69 7.74 -17.25 -3.97
CA LEU A 69 6.64 -17.51 -4.89
C LEU A 69 5.58 -16.42 -4.73
N PRO A 70 5.82 -15.21 -5.25
CA PRO A 70 4.94 -14.07 -5.00
C PRO A 70 3.59 -14.23 -5.67
N VAL A 71 2.55 -14.36 -4.86
CA VAL A 71 1.16 -14.55 -5.28
C VAL A 71 0.21 -13.53 -4.65
N LEU A 72 0.56 -12.97 -3.48
CA LEU A 72 -0.29 -12.05 -2.74
C LEU A 72 0.25 -10.62 -2.78
N PRO A 73 -0.57 -9.64 -3.16
CA PRO A 73 -0.19 -8.23 -3.18
C PRO A 73 -0.44 -7.58 -1.81
N LEU A 74 0.33 -7.96 -0.79
CA LEU A 74 0.19 -7.45 0.56
C LEU A 74 0.78 -6.06 0.75
N ASP A 75 1.84 -5.75 0.02
CA ASP A 75 2.52 -4.45 0.09
C ASP A 75 1.96 -3.54 -1.01
N ARG A 76 1.58 -2.32 -0.63
CA ARG A 76 0.90 -1.40 -1.53
C ARG A 76 1.42 0.01 -1.41
N ILE A 77 1.26 0.75 -2.50
CA ILE A 77 1.55 2.18 -2.58
C ILE A 77 0.27 2.88 -3.05
N PHE A 78 -0.23 3.79 -2.24
CA PHE A 78 -1.33 4.66 -2.59
C PHE A 78 -0.82 6.10 -2.72
N VAL A 79 -1.20 6.78 -3.78
CA VAL A 79 -0.75 8.14 -4.05
C VAL A 79 -1.94 9.04 -4.32
N TRP A 80 -1.94 10.22 -3.71
CA TRP A 80 -2.89 11.29 -4.00
C TRP A 80 -2.12 12.60 -4.29
N PRO A 81 -2.48 13.38 -5.30
CA PRO A 81 -3.46 13.05 -6.33
C PRO A 81 -2.97 11.95 -7.28
N GLU A 82 -3.90 11.33 -8.01
CA GLU A 82 -3.60 10.19 -8.87
C GLU A 82 -2.55 10.50 -9.94
N ASP A 83 -2.60 11.71 -10.49
CA ASP A 83 -1.66 12.16 -11.52
C ASP A 83 -0.22 12.37 -11.01
N ALA A 84 -0.03 12.38 -9.70
CA ALA A 84 1.31 12.38 -9.10
C ALA A 84 1.99 11.00 -9.19
N PHE A 85 1.24 9.92 -9.36
CA PHE A 85 1.78 8.58 -9.50
C PHE A 85 2.34 8.37 -10.91
N VAL A 86 3.59 7.93 -11.00
CA VAL A 86 4.25 7.67 -12.29
C VAL A 86 4.24 6.18 -12.60
N HIS A 87 4.92 5.38 -11.79
CA HIS A 87 4.92 3.92 -11.95
C HIS A 87 5.40 3.22 -10.66
N SER A 88 5.18 1.92 -10.62
CA SER A 88 5.70 1.07 -9.56
C SER A 88 6.14 -0.29 -10.10
N LEU A 89 7.02 -0.94 -9.37
CA LEU A 89 7.48 -2.28 -9.71
C LEU A 89 7.85 -3.06 -8.44
N VAL A 90 7.87 -4.38 -8.58
CA VAL A 90 8.39 -5.30 -7.58
C VAL A 90 9.85 -5.57 -7.90
N HIS A 91 10.73 -5.39 -6.92
CA HIS A 91 12.13 -5.72 -7.09
C HIS A 91 12.34 -7.22 -6.88
N ARG A 92 12.89 -7.89 -7.90
CA ARG A 92 13.17 -9.33 -7.87
C ARG A 92 14.65 -9.57 -8.07
N SER A 93 15.26 -10.24 -7.09
CA SER A 93 16.65 -10.68 -7.17
C SER A 93 16.83 -11.89 -6.27
N SER A 94 17.93 -12.62 -6.45
CA SER A 94 18.28 -13.74 -5.57
C SER A 94 18.39 -13.28 -4.12
N LEU A 95 19.00 -12.11 -3.90
CA LEU A 95 19.16 -11.54 -2.57
C LEU A 95 17.80 -11.13 -1.97
N ALA A 96 16.94 -10.49 -2.74
CA ALA A 96 15.62 -10.07 -2.26
C ALA A 96 14.76 -11.25 -1.81
N ARG A 97 14.87 -12.39 -2.48
CA ARG A 97 14.11 -13.62 -2.14
C ARG A 97 14.50 -14.23 -0.80
N ILE A 98 15.72 -14.01 -0.35
CA ILE A 98 16.23 -14.57 0.90
C ILE A 98 16.31 -13.55 2.03
N ALA A 99 16.35 -12.26 1.70
CA ALA A 99 16.48 -11.18 2.69
C ALA A 99 15.22 -10.97 3.53
N SER A 100 14.05 -11.26 2.96
CA SER A 100 12.75 -11.10 3.62
C SER A 100 11.75 -12.10 3.02
N ASP A 101 10.65 -12.36 3.74
CA ASP A 101 9.50 -13.10 3.20
C ASP A 101 8.62 -12.24 2.28
N HIS A 102 8.87 -10.92 2.22
CA HIS A 102 8.27 -10.00 1.26
C HIS A 102 9.32 -9.50 0.26
N LEU A 103 8.92 -9.35 -1.01
CA LEU A 103 9.75 -8.66 -1.99
C LEU A 103 9.64 -7.14 -1.82
N PRO A 104 10.71 -6.39 -2.04
CA PRO A 104 10.65 -4.93 -2.03
C PRO A 104 9.80 -4.40 -3.18
N ILE A 105 9.08 -3.32 -2.93
CA ILE A 105 8.39 -2.55 -3.96
C ILE A 105 9.04 -1.19 -4.12
N LYS A 106 9.01 -0.68 -5.33
CA LYS A 106 9.54 0.63 -5.68
C LYS A 106 8.48 1.42 -6.44
N GLY A 107 8.29 2.66 -6.04
CA GLY A 107 7.37 3.57 -6.72
C GLY A 107 8.06 4.88 -7.08
N SER A 108 7.60 5.50 -8.15
CA SER A 108 8.02 6.82 -8.57
C SER A 108 6.84 7.76 -8.57
N VAL A 109 7.01 8.93 -7.97
CA VAL A 109 6.00 9.98 -7.86
C VAL A 109 6.57 11.30 -8.36
N SER A 110 5.72 12.09 -9.00
CA SER A 110 6.05 13.44 -9.43
C SER A 110 5.50 14.44 -8.42
N LEU A 111 6.39 15.14 -7.75
CA LEU A 111 6.03 16.19 -6.78
C LEU A 111 6.07 17.56 -7.46
N ARG A 112 4.96 17.94 -8.03
CA ARG A 112 4.82 19.26 -8.67
C ARG A 112 4.02 20.22 -7.82
#